data_c33186ee74c293de4764c69b2b029661
#
_entry.id   c33186ee74c293de4764c69b2b029661
#
_cell.length_a   1.000
_cell.length_b   1.000
_cell.length_c   1.000
_cell.angle_alpha   90.00
_cell.angle_beta   90.00
_cell.angle_gamma   90.00
#
_symmetry.space_group_name_H-M   'P 1'
#
loop_
_entity.id
_entity.type
_entity.pdbx_description
1 polymer ?
#
loop_
_entity_poly.entity_id
_entity_poly.type
_entity_poly.pdbx_seq_one_letter_code
_entity_poly.pdbx_strand_id
1 'polypeptide(L)'
;MESNTNVPMRNTSLCYLEKDGAYLMLHRIKKAHDLNQDKWIGVGGKFERFESPEDCVLREVREETGVTLTQYRGIVTFILDDLTEYMHLFTATAWTGTMIEGDACSEGVLEWVPKEQVNGLPIWEGDKIFLKLLDEERPFFSLKLTYAGDVLQEAVLDGKKM
;
A
#
# COMPACT_ATOMS: atom_id res chain seq x y z
N MET A 1 -12.58 -0.15 -31.57
CA MET A 1 -11.82 -1.06 -30.69
C MET A 1 -12.69 -1.45 -29.52
N GLU A 2 -12.86 -2.73 -29.33
CA GLU A 2 -13.65 -3.19 -28.19
C GLU A 2 -12.86 -3.03 -26.90
N SER A 3 -13.45 -2.39 -25.91
CA SER A 3 -12.86 -2.35 -24.59
C SER A 3 -13.08 -3.69 -23.90
N ASN A 4 -12.03 -4.27 -23.36
CA ASN A 4 -12.14 -5.48 -22.58
C ASN A 4 -12.63 -5.13 -21.18
N THR A 5 -13.95 -4.96 -21.02
CA THR A 5 -14.57 -4.55 -19.77
C THR A 5 -14.55 -5.64 -18.68
N ASN A 6 -14.13 -6.87 -19.03
CA ASN A 6 -14.10 -8.00 -18.11
C ASN A 6 -12.74 -8.16 -17.40
N VAL A 7 -11.72 -7.41 -17.81
CA VAL A 7 -10.41 -7.45 -17.16
C VAL A 7 -10.46 -6.64 -15.86
N PRO A 8 -10.20 -7.24 -14.72
CA PRO A 8 -10.20 -6.51 -13.46
C PRO A 8 -9.13 -5.43 -13.44
N MET A 9 -9.57 -4.20 -13.20
CA MET A 9 -8.68 -3.05 -12.97
C MET A 9 -9.20 -2.28 -11.78
N ARG A 10 -8.32 -1.85 -10.89
CA ARG A 10 -8.74 -1.07 -9.74
C ARG A 10 -7.68 -0.08 -9.30
N ASN A 11 -8.13 0.97 -8.63
CA ASN A 11 -7.26 1.94 -7.98
C ASN A 11 -7.39 1.77 -6.47
N THR A 12 -6.26 1.81 -5.79
CA THR A 12 -6.19 1.76 -4.34
C THR A 12 -5.23 2.82 -3.84
N SER A 13 -5.34 3.18 -2.58
CA SER A 13 -4.33 3.97 -1.89
C SER A 13 -3.63 3.11 -0.85
N LEU A 14 -2.37 3.43 -0.57
CA LEU A 14 -1.57 2.74 0.42
C LEU A 14 -0.69 3.78 1.11
N CYS A 15 -0.80 3.89 2.43
CA CYS A 15 -0.05 4.87 3.21
C CYS A 15 0.81 4.19 4.26
N TYR A 16 2.09 4.56 4.29
CA TYR A 16 3.01 4.15 5.34
C TYR A 16 3.23 5.33 6.28
N LEU A 17 2.66 5.24 7.48
CA LEU A 17 2.90 6.21 8.53
C LEU A 17 4.20 5.87 9.23
N GLU A 18 5.02 6.88 9.46
CA GLU A 18 6.36 6.69 10.00
C GLU A 18 6.55 7.49 11.28
N LYS A 19 7.10 6.84 12.32
CA LYS A 19 7.40 7.45 13.61
C LYS A 19 8.53 6.69 14.27
N ASP A 20 9.55 7.43 14.73
CA ASP A 20 10.65 6.87 15.52
C ASP A 20 11.33 5.65 14.87
N GLY A 21 11.52 5.69 13.54
CA GLY A 21 12.17 4.61 12.81
C GLY A 21 11.29 3.38 12.58
N ALA A 22 9.99 3.50 12.78
CA ALA A 22 9.03 2.42 12.56
C ALA A 22 7.94 2.83 11.59
N TYR A 23 7.36 1.84 10.89
CA TYR A 23 6.16 2.02 10.08
C TYR A 23 4.94 1.46 10.80
N LEU A 24 3.80 2.13 10.66
CA LEU A 24 2.52 1.55 11.09
C LEU A 24 2.07 0.56 10.03
N MET A 25 2.03 -0.71 10.39
CA MET A 25 1.68 -1.80 9.48
C MET A 25 0.36 -2.43 9.88
N LEU A 26 -0.41 -2.80 8.86
CA LEU A 26 -1.68 -3.52 9.02
C LEU A 26 -1.44 -5.00 8.73
N HIS A 27 -1.65 -5.85 9.72
CA HIS A 27 -1.63 -7.30 9.54
C HIS A 27 -3.04 -7.76 9.16
N ARG A 28 -3.21 -8.20 7.92
CA ARG A 28 -4.51 -8.54 7.32
C ARG A 28 -4.98 -9.93 7.77
N ILE A 29 -5.64 -10.01 8.92
CA ILE A 29 -6.07 -11.28 9.50
C ILE A 29 -7.56 -11.38 9.78
N LYS A 30 -8.34 -10.28 9.61
CA LYS A 30 -9.76 -10.24 9.96
C LYS A 30 -10.70 -10.50 8.79
N LYS A 31 -10.20 -10.53 7.55
CA LYS A 31 -11.01 -10.61 6.35
C LYS A 31 -10.72 -11.92 5.62
N ALA A 32 -11.73 -12.81 5.49
CA ALA A 32 -11.59 -14.06 4.77
C ALA A 32 -11.46 -13.79 3.25
N HIS A 33 -10.74 -14.66 2.53
CA HIS A 33 -10.53 -14.58 1.07
C HIS A 33 -9.92 -13.27 0.59
N ASP A 34 -9.16 -12.61 1.46
CA ASP A 34 -8.43 -11.40 1.14
C ASP A 34 -7.17 -11.75 0.34
N LEU A 35 -6.90 -11.01 -0.75
CA LEU A 35 -5.68 -11.15 -1.54
C LEU A 35 -4.43 -10.98 -0.65
N ASN A 36 -4.50 -10.10 0.34
CA ASN A 36 -3.43 -9.84 1.30
C ASN A 36 -3.55 -10.67 2.57
N GLN A 37 -4.32 -11.77 2.55
CA GLN A 37 -4.53 -12.62 3.72
C GLN A 37 -3.20 -12.97 4.39
N ASP A 38 -3.10 -12.70 5.69
CA ASP A 38 -1.93 -12.93 6.53
C ASP A 38 -0.68 -12.12 6.15
N LYS A 39 -0.78 -11.19 5.20
CA LYS A 39 0.32 -10.29 4.86
C LYS A 39 0.27 -9.00 5.66
N TRP A 40 1.42 -8.39 5.81
CA TRP A 40 1.57 -7.07 6.42
C TRP A 40 1.69 -6.04 5.31
N ILE A 41 0.88 -5.02 5.36
CA ILE A 41 0.85 -3.94 4.37
C ILE A 41 0.73 -2.59 5.07
N GLY A 42 0.84 -1.50 4.31
CA GLY A 42 0.50 -0.16 4.80
C GLY A 42 -1.01 -0.02 5.00
N VAL A 43 -1.43 1.17 5.36
CA VAL A 43 -2.84 1.51 5.62
C VAL A 43 -3.46 2.06 4.34
N GLY A 44 -4.60 1.54 3.92
CA GLY A 44 -5.26 2.03 2.72
C GLY A 44 -6.43 1.16 2.28
N GLY A 45 -6.91 1.40 1.08
CA GLY A 45 -8.04 0.66 0.53
C GLY A 45 -8.39 1.10 -0.87
N LYS A 46 -9.53 0.58 -1.36
CA LYS A 46 -10.00 0.84 -2.71
C LYS A 46 -10.63 2.24 -2.82
N PHE A 47 -10.47 2.86 -3.99
CA PHE A 47 -11.17 4.10 -4.31
C PHE A 47 -12.67 3.87 -4.27
N GLU A 48 -13.38 4.84 -3.73
CA GLU A 48 -14.81 4.97 -3.92
C GLU A 48 -15.07 5.85 -5.15
N ARG A 49 -16.31 5.87 -5.58
CA ARG A 49 -16.71 6.66 -6.75
C ARG A 49 -16.39 8.13 -6.54
N PHE A 50 -15.83 8.78 -7.57
CA PHE A 50 -15.46 10.20 -7.60
C PHE A 50 -14.29 10.60 -6.71
N GLU A 51 -13.54 9.66 -6.16
CA GLU A 51 -12.38 9.98 -5.35
C GLU A 51 -11.12 10.19 -6.18
N SER A 52 -10.35 11.21 -5.83
CA SER A 52 -8.94 11.34 -6.23
C SER A 52 -8.08 10.42 -5.35
N PRO A 53 -6.80 10.19 -5.70
CA PRO A 53 -5.90 9.47 -4.79
C PRO A 53 -5.84 10.09 -3.40
N GLU A 54 -5.81 11.41 -3.32
CA GLU A 54 -5.79 12.14 -2.05
C GLU A 54 -7.09 11.93 -1.25
N ASP A 55 -8.24 11.98 -1.93
CA ASP A 55 -9.53 11.74 -1.27
C ASP A 55 -9.56 10.35 -0.64
N CYS A 56 -9.12 9.35 -1.41
CA CYS A 56 -9.11 7.96 -0.96
C CYS A 56 -8.20 7.76 0.24
N VAL A 57 -6.95 8.22 0.17
CA VAL A 57 -5.99 7.99 1.25
C VAL A 57 -6.42 8.71 2.53
N LEU A 58 -6.94 9.94 2.43
CA LEU A 58 -7.40 10.67 3.60
C LEU A 58 -8.60 9.98 4.27
N ARG A 59 -9.53 9.46 3.47
CA ARG A 59 -10.66 8.70 4.00
C ARG A 59 -10.21 7.41 4.67
N GLU A 60 -9.38 6.61 3.99
CA GLU A 60 -8.90 5.32 4.51
C GLU A 60 -8.00 5.48 5.73
N VAL A 61 -7.08 6.44 5.70
CA VAL A 61 -6.21 6.73 6.85
C VAL A 61 -7.04 7.17 8.04
N ARG A 62 -8.05 8.02 7.81
CA ARG A 62 -8.95 8.49 8.86
C ARG A 62 -9.80 7.37 9.45
N GLU A 63 -10.32 6.49 8.59
CA GLU A 63 -11.14 5.35 9.01
C GLU A 63 -10.33 4.32 9.79
N GLU A 64 -9.08 4.07 9.39
CA GLU A 64 -8.25 3.01 9.96
C GLU A 64 -7.30 3.51 11.06
N THR A 65 -6.85 4.76 11.00
CA THR A 65 -5.84 5.29 11.94
C THR A 65 -6.21 6.60 12.63
N GLY A 66 -7.15 7.36 12.08
CA GLY A 66 -7.51 8.69 12.60
C GLY A 66 -6.62 9.83 12.12
N VAL A 67 -5.67 9.60 11.25
CA VAL A 67 -4.68 10.59 10.77
C VAL A 67 -5.16 11.30 9.52
N THR A 68 -4.70 12.54 9.27
CA THR A 68 -5.20 13.38 8.16
C THR A 68 -4.14 13.99 7.25
N LEU A 69 -2.85 13.89 7.57
CA LEU A 69 -1.76 14.50 6.78
C LEU A 69 -0.93 13.45 6.08
N THR A 70 -0.84 13.53 4.75
CA THR A 70 -0.13 12.57 3.91
C THR A 70 0.68 13.27 2.81
N GLN A 71 1.67 12.55 2.26
CA GLN A 71 2.46 12.98 1.12
C GLN A 71 2.40 11.91 0.03
N TYR A 72 2.07 12.32 -1.20
CA TYR A 72 1.98 11.41 -2.35
C TYR A 72 3.39 11.12 -2.89
N ARG A 73 3.79 9.85 -2.90
CA ARG A 73 5.17 9.45 -3.17
C ARG A 73 5.38 8.75 -4.52
N GLY A 74 4.37 8.08 -5.04
CA GLY A 74 4.50 7.34 -6.29
C GLY A 74 3.29 6.48 -6.61
N ILE A 75 3.37 5.77 -7.74
CA ILE A 75 2.34 4.83 -8.17
C ILE A 75 3.01 3.48 -8.38
N VAL A 76 2.43 2.45 -7.77
CA VAL A 76 2.84 1.06 -7.97
C VAL A 76 1.77 0.38 -8.82
N THR A 77 2.17 -0.10 -10.00
CA THR A 77 1.31 -0.90 -10.86
C THR A 77 1.50 -2.36 -10.48
N PHE A 78 0.56 -2.91 -9.74
CA PHE A 78 0.59 -4.29 -9.25
C PHE A 78 -0.20 -5.17 -10.21
N ILE A 79 0.48 -6.15 -10.81
CA ILE A 79 -0.14 -7.09 -11.74
C ILE A 79 -0.05 -8.49 -11.14
N LEU A 80 -1.21 -9.11 -10.96
CA LEU A 80 -1.32 -10.48 -10.48
C LEU A 80 -2.31 -11.21 -11.39
N ASP A 81 -1.81 -12.14 -12.19
CA ASP A 81 -2.60 -12.86 -13.19
C ASP A 81 -3.38 -11.85 -14.07
N ASP A 82 -4.71 -11.81 -13.99
CA ASP A 82 -5.56 -10.91 -14.78
C ASP A 82 -5.83 -9.57 -14.08
N LEU A 83 -5.45 -9.44 -12.81
CA LEU A 83 -5.71 -8.22 -12.04
C LEU A 83 -4.63 -7.18 -12.28
N THR A 84 -5.04 -5.95 -12.57
CA THR A 84 -4.16 -4.78 -12.55
C THR A 84 -4.64 -3.83 -11.46
N GLU A 85 -3.78 -3.54 -10.51
CA GLU A 85 -4.09 -2.61 -9.42
C GLU A 85 -3.10 -1.46 -9.46
N TYR A 86 -3.63 -0.24 -9.54
CA TYR A 86 -2.82 0.96 -9.43
C TYR A 86 -2.85 1.42 -7.97
N MET A 87 -1.77 1.16 -7.25
CA MET A 87 -1.62 1.53 -5.85
C MET A 87 -0.97 2.90 -5.76
N HIS A 88 -1.74 3.88 -5.29
CA HIS A 88 -1.25 5.24 -5.08
C HIS A 88 -0.59 5.30 -3.71
N LEU A 89 0.72 5.48 -3.71
CA LEU A 89 1.59 5.30 -2.56
C LEU A 89 1.82 6.61 -1.82
N PHE A 90 1.52 6.61 -0.53
CA PHE A 90 1.65 7.78 0.33
C PHE A 90 2.49 7.45 1.56
N THR A 91 3.08 8.49 2.14
CA THR A 91 3.70 8.41 3.46
C THR A 91 3.17 9.54 4.34
N ALA A 92 3.24 9.36 5.65
CA ALA A 92 2.90 10.39 6.62
C ALA A 92 3.90 10.33 7.77
N THR A 93 4.55 11.46 8.06
CA THR A 93 5.50 11.60 9.17
C THR A 93 4.97 12.53 10.26
N ALA A 94 3.91 13.28 9.94
CA ALA A 94 3.25 14.19 10.88
C ALA A 94 1.74 14.07 10.71
N TRP A 95 1.01 14.14 11.81
CA TRP A 95 -0.44 14.05 11.81
C TRP A 95 -1.04 14.80 12.98
N THR A 96 -2.35 15.09 12.87
CA THR A 96 -3.14 15.67 13.94
C THR A 96 -4.19 14.65 14.38
N GLY A 97 -4.60 14.72 15.65
CA GLY A 97 -5.61 13.80 16.18
C GLY A 97 -5.05 12.54 16.77
N THR A 98 -5.93 11.68 17.24
CA THR A 98 -5.58 10.42 17.91
C THR A 98 -5.56 9.27 16.92
N MET A 99 -4.47 8.52 16.91
CA MET A 99 -4.31 7.36 16.06
C MET A 99 -5.05 6.16 16.63
N ILE A 100 -5.73 5.41 15.75
CA ILE A 100 -6.36 4.15 16.10
C ILE A 100 -5.29 3.06 16.05
N GLU A 101 -5.20 2.25 17.10
CA GLU A 101 -4.21 1.18 17.22
C GLU A 101 -4.85 -0.16 17.56
N GLY A 102 -4.10 -1.24 17.35
CA GLY A 102 -4.49 -2.59 17.75
C GLY A 102 -5.72 -3.08 17.01
N ASP A 103 -6.67 -3.62 17.77
CA ASP A 103 -7.86 -4.27 17.23
C ASP A 103 -8.96 -3.32 16.75
N ALA A 104 -8.77 -2.01 16.87
CA ALA A 104 -9.79 -1.05 16.46
C ALA A 104 -10.03 -1.02 14.95
N CYS A 105 -9.06 -1.49 14.15
CA CYS A 105 -9.20 -1.59 12.70
C CYS A 105 -10.05 -2.79 12.30
N SER A 106 -11.01 -2.59 11.40
CA SER A 106 -11.93 -3.65 10.97
C SER A 106 -11.30 -4.71 10.07
N GLU A 107 -10.15 -4.44 9.46
CA GLU A 107 -9.55 -5.33 8.46
C GLU A 107 -8.37 -6.14 9.00
N GLY A 108 -7.88 -5.80 10.17
CA GLY A 108 -6.75 -6.49 10.77
C GLY A 108 -6.27 -5.81 12.04
N VAL A 109 -5.02 -6.01 12.37
CA VAL A 109 -4.39 -5.44 13.56
C VAL A 109 -3.32 -4.46 13.13
N LEU A 110 -3.37 -3.24 13.66
CA LEU A 110 -2.37 -2.20 13.41
C LEU A 110 -1.25 -2.29 14.44
N GLU A 111 0.00 -2.28 13.98
CA GLU A 111 1.17 -2.39 14.84
C GLU A 111 2.32 -1.57 14.26
N TRP A 112 3.06 -0.88 15.14
CA TRP A 112 4.30 -0.22 14.78
C TRP A 112 5.41 -1.24 14.65
N VAL A 113 6.00 -1.33 13.45
CA VAL A 113 7.08 -2.30 13.17
C VAL A 113 8.35 -1.52 12.83
N PRO A 114 9.46 -1.74 13.56
CA PRO A 114 10.74 -1.12 13.21
C PRO A 114 11.09 -1.40 11.75
N LYS A 115 11.59 -0.40 11.03
CA LYS A 115 11.91 -0.52 9.60
C LYS A 115 12.83 -1.70 9.29
N GLU A 116 13.80 -1.95 10.14
CA GLU A 116 14.75 -3.05 9.94
C GLU A 116 14.13 -4.44 10.10
N GLN A 117 12.94 -4.52 10.66
CA GLN A 117 12.22 -5.79 10.84
C GLN A 117 11.17 -6.05 9.78
N VAL A 118 10.80 -5.04 9.00
CA VAL A 118 9.69 -5.16 8.02
C VAL A 118 9.98 -6.24 6.97
N ASN A 119 11.21 -6.32 6.47
CA ASN A 119 11.57 -7.29 5.44
C ASN A 119 11.52 -8.75 5.92
N GLY A 120 11.47 -8.98 7.23
CA GLY A 120 11.31 -10.30 7.82
C GLY A 120 9.87 -10.74 8.01
N LEU A 121 8.91 -9.83 7.74
CA LEU A 121 7.49 -10.14 7.84
C LEU A 121 6.96 -10.76 6.55
N PRO A 122 5.80 -11.47 6.60
CA PRO A 122 5.10 -11.89 5.39
C PRO A 122 4.58 -10.66 4.63
N ILE A 123 5.38 -10.15 3.72
CA ILE A 123 5.02 -9.04 2.82
C ILE A 123 5.23 -9.49 1.37
N TRP A 124 4.62 -8.76 0.43
CA TRP A 124 4.88 -8.99 -0.98
C TRP A 124 6.35 -8.66 -1.30
N GLU A 125 7.00 -9.46 -2.14
CA GLU A 125 8.42 -9.24 -2.47
C GLU A 125 8.67 -7.86 -3.08
N GLY A 126 7.76 -7.38 -3.91
CA GLY A 126 7.87 -6.05 -4.52
C GLY A 126 7.74 -4.90 -3.52
N ASP A 127 7.08 -5.15 -2.39
CA ASP A 127 6.96 -4.13 -1.33
C ASP A 127 8.33 -3.76 -0.78
N LYS A 128 9.26 -4.71 -0.74
CA LYS A 128 10.65 -4.45 -0.32
C LYS A 128 11.33 -3.42 -1.22
N ILE A 129 10.99 -3.44 -2.52
CA ILE A 129 11.54 -2.50 -3.49
C ILE A 129 11.03 -1.09 -3.21
N PHE A 130 9.71 -0.90 -3.15
CA PHE A 130 9.21 0.46 -2.95
C PHE A 130 9.45 1.00 -1.53
N LEU A 131 9.50 0.14 -0.52
CA LEU A 131 9.85 0.58 0.82
C LEU A 131 11.27 1.13 0.87
N LYS A 132 12.21 0.52 0.14
CA LYS A 132 13.56 1.03 0.01
C LYS A 132 13.58 2.38 -0.71
N LEU A 133 12.81 2.54 -1.79
CA LEU A 133 12.70 3.80 -2.52
C LEU A 133 12.13 4.91 -1.63
N LEU A 134 11.14 4.59 -0.80
CA LEU A 134 10.59 5.54 0.17
C LEU A 134 11.61 5.95 1.21
N ASP A 135 12.36 4.99 1.74
CA ASP A 135 13.39 5.26 2.76
C ASP A 135 14.53 6.11 2.21
N GLU A 136 14.86 5.94 0.94
CA GLU A 136 15.85 6.75 0.23
C GLU A 136 15.32 8.12 -0.19
N GLU A 137 14.07 8.42 0.11
CA GLU A 137 13.38 9.67 -0.26
C GLU A 137 13.43 9.94 -1.76
N ARG A 138 13.31 8.89 -2.57
CA ARG A 138 13.30 9.03 -4.02
C ARG A 138 12.17 9.95 -4.47
N PRO A 139 12.41 10.87 -5.42
CA PRO A 139 11.34 11.68 -6.02
C PRO A 139 10.23 10.78 -6.60
N PHE A 140 9.06 11.34 -6.82
CA PHE A 140 7.88 10.62 -7.29
C PHE A 140 8.27 9.60 -8.37
N PHE A 141 7.86 8.34 -8.19
CA PHE A 141 8.25 7.25 -9.08
C PHE A 141 7.05 6.42 -9.53
N SER A 142 7.26 5.69 -10.62
CA SER A 142 6.32 4.69 -11.12
C SER A 142 7.00 3.32 -11.08
N LEU A 143 6.45 2.39 -10.33
CA LEU A 143 7.01 1.04 -10.19
C LEU A 143 5.99 0.01 -10.63
N LYS A 144 6.34 -0.79 -11.64
CA LYS A 144 5.49 -1.88 -12.11
C LYS A 144 6.01 -3.20 -11.58
N LEU A 145 5.16 -3.96 -10.92
CA LEU A 145 5.48 -5.25 -10.32
C LEU A 145 4.55 -6.31 -10.90
N THR A 146 5.11 -7.31 -11.55
CA THR A 146 4.34 -8.39 -12.17
C THR A 146 4.58 -9.68 -11.39
N TYR A 147 3.48 -10.29 -10.93
CA TYR A 147 3.49 -11.52 -10.14
C TYR A 147 2.83 -12.68 -10.87
N ALA A 148 3.34 -13.87 -10.60
CA ALA A 148 2.64 -15.14 -10.86
C ALA A 148 2.44 -15.80 -9.49
N GLY A 149 1.19 -15.84 -9.01
CA GLY A 149 0.91 -16.21 -7.62
C GLY A 149 1.64 -15.27 -6.65
N ASP A 150 2.35 -15.81 -5.69
CA ASP A 150 3.12 -15.02 -4.73
C ASP A 150 4.53 -14.67 -5.22
N VAL A 151 4.90 -15.07 -6.44
CA VAL A 151 6.26 -14.93 -6.93
C VAL A 151 6.40 -13.72 -7.84
N LEU A 152 7.28 -12.80 -7.47
CA LEU A 152 7.61 -11.63 -8.28
C LEU A 152 8.39 -12.07 -9.53
N GLN A 153 7.85 -11.78 -10.72
CA GLN A 153 8.45 -12.14 -11.99
C GLN A 153 9.29 -11.01 -12.59
N GLU A 154 8.82 -9.77 -12.44
CA GLU A 154 9.45 -8.61 -13.05
C GLU A 154 9.17 -7.35 -12.25
N ALA A 155 10.16 -6.46 -12.20
CA ALA A 155 10.03 -5.13 -11.63
C ALA A 155 10.57 -4.12 -12.65
N VAL A 156 9.78 -3.07 -12.90
CA VAL A 156 10.12 -1.98 -13.84
C VAL A 156 9.98 -0.65 -13.11
N LEU A 157 11.08 0.10 -13.00
CA LEU A 157 11.10 1.39 -12.31
C LEU A 157 11.24 2.51 -13.32
N ASP A 158 10.25 3.44 -13.33
CA ASP A 158 10.20 4.58 -14.24
C ASP A 158 10.44 4.16 -15.70
N GLY A 159 9.84 3.04 -16.10
CA GLY A 159 9.94 2.50 -17.44
C GLY A 159 11.20 1.68 -17.74
N LYS A 160 12.07 1.49 -16.75
CA LYS A 160 13.31 0.72 -16.92
C LYS A 160 13.28 -0.57 -16.11
N LYS A 161 13.55 -1.69 -16.76
CA LYS A 161 13.59 -2.98 -16.11
C LYS A 161 14.73 -3.03 -15.08
N MET A 162 14.41 -3.52 -13.92
CA MET A 162 15.36 -3.67 -12.81
C MET A 162 16.10 -5.00 -12.88
#